data_ddb4d53c592eeb9cc19a466a176f67d0
#
_entry.id   ddb4d53c592eeb9cc19a466a176f67d0
#
_cell.length_a   1.000
_cell.length_b   1.000
_cell.length_c   1.000
_cell.angle_alpha   90.00
_cell.angle_beta   90.00
_cell.angle_gamma   90.00
#
_symmetry.space_group_name_H-M   'P 1'
#
loop_
_entity.id
_entity.type
_entity.pdbx_description
1 polymer ?
#
loop_
_entity_poly.entity_id
_entity_poly.type
_entity_poly.pdbx_seq_one_letter_code
_entity_poly.pdbx_strand_id
1 'polypeptide(L)'
;MKKLLYQILLSSLLIVGFSSLSYAGWPFSVAHQINDTSISQMLQPIMPAVVNVSVQGDIPLNQLPPPLPGRPYPRHFESMGSGVIIDAKAGYILTNAHVIRAAKTITVTLSDGRVFKAMLKGSDPASDIALLVITPNHLTAIPLGNSDNLKVGDFVAAIGNPFGLNQTVTSGIGRALQRTGLSIE
;
A
#
# COMPACT_ATOMS: atom_id res chain seq x y z
N MET A 1 -25.37 6.68 -81.05
CA MET A 1 -25.79 6.42 -79.65
C MET A 1 -25.25 5.09 -79.06
N LYS A 2 -25.03 4.04 -79.79
CA LYS A 2 -24.56 2.75 -79.25
C LYS A 2 -23.05 2.75 -78.83
N LYS A 3 -22.20 3.58 -79.42
CA LYS A 3 -20.77 3.66 -79.05
C LYS A 3 -20.47 4.38 -77.72
N LEU A 4 -21.36 5.30 -77.33
CA LEU A 4 -21.18 6.05 -76.09
C LEU A 4 -21.52 5.23 -74.83
N LEU A 5 -22.47 4.28 -74.94
CA LEU A 5 -22.86 3.37 -73.85
C LEU A 5 -21.77 2.35 -73.55
N TYR A 6 -20.99 1.95 -74.53
CA TYR A 6 -19.91 0.95 -74.34
C TYR A 6 -18.70 1.51 -73.65
N GLN A 7 -18.43 2.80 -73.81
CA GLN A 7 -17.32 3.49 -73.09
C GLN A 7 -17.64 3.75 -71.63
N ILE A 8 -18.90 3.95 -71.28
CA ILE A 8 -19.32 4.16 -69.90
C ILE A 8 -19.33 2.82 -69.14
N LEU A 9 -19.64 1.70 -69.80
CA LEU A 9 -19.60 0.37 -69.19
C LEU A 9 -18.17 -0.18 -68.97
N LEU A 10 -17.16 0.25 -69.79
CA LEU A 10 -15.77 -0.16 -69.59
C LEU A 10 -15.04 0.66 -68.54
N SER A 11 -15.50 1.89 -68.23
CA SER A 11 -14.89 2.74 -67.21
C SER A 11 -15.40 2.40 -65.78
N SER A 12 -16.56 1.72 -65.68
CA SER A 12 -17.09 1.31 -64.38
C SER A 12 -16.55 -0.02 -63.86
N LEU A 13 -15.84 -0.82 -64.71
CA LEU A 13 -15.30 -2.12 -64.35
C LEU A 13 -13.86 -2.03 -63.81
N LEU A 14 -13.23 -0.87 -63.78
CA LEU A 14 -11.85 -0.68 -63.36
C LEU A 14 -11.66 -0.06 -62.00
N ILE A 15 -12.75 0.15 -61.23
CA ILE A 15 -12.71 0.83 -59.92
C ILE A 15 -13.01 -0.17 -58.77
N VAL A 16 -13.28 -1.47 -59.02
CA VAL A 16 -13.60 -2.44 -57.97
C VAL A 16 -12.41 -3.33 -57.57
N GLY A 17 -11.21 -3.03 -58.06
CA GLY A 17 -10.03 -3.88 -57.95
C GLY A 17 -8.91 -3.48 -57.01
N PHE A 18 -9.13 -2.51 -56.07
CA PHE A 18 -8.03 -2.13 -55.16
C PHE A 18 -8.56 -1.64 -53.82
N SER A 19 -9.07 -2.55 -53.01
CA SER A 19 -9.21 -2.33 -51.57
C SER A 19 -9.15 -3.62 -50.76
N SER A 20 -8.14 -4.43 -51.04
CA SER A 20 -7.60 -5.35 -50.03
C SER A 20 -6.40 -4.68 -49.38
N LEU A 21 -6.62 -3.61 -48.61
CA LEU A 21 -5.68 -3.24 -47.58
C LEU A 21 -5.69 -4.38 -46.58
N SER A 22 -4.72 -5.28 -46.72
CA SER A 22 -4.35 -6.19 -45.65
C SER A 22 -4.02 -5.34 -44.43
N TYR A 23 -4.95 -5.24 -43.50
CA TYR A 23 -4.61 -4.92 -42.14
C TYR A 23 -3.68 -6.03 -41.66
N ALA A 24 -2.38 -5.78 -41.77
CA ALA A 24 -1.40 -6.50 -41.00
C ALA A 24 -1.74 -6.18 -39.56
N GLY A 25 -2.58 -7.02 -38.96
CA GLY A 25 -2.84 -6.97 -37.51
C GLY A 25 -1.51 -7.09 -36.83
N TRP A 26 -1.13 -6.08 -36.10
CA TRP A 26 0.03 -6.13 -35.23
C TRP A 26 -0.16 -7.33 -34.30
N PRO A 27 0.85 -8.23 -34.21
CA PRO A 27 0.72 -9.45 -33.42
C PRO A 27 0.73 -9.20 -31.90
N PHE A 28 0.53 -7.97 -31.48
CA PHE A 28 0.45 -7.57 -30.07
C PHE A 28 -0.96 -7.25 -29.60
N SER A 29 -1.98 -7.90 -30.14
CA SER A 29 -3.22 -8.08 -29.40
C SER A 29 -2.99 -9.11 -28.29
N VAL A 30 -2.09 -8.78 -27.36
CA VAL A 30 -2.21 -9.31 -26.01
C VAL A 30 -3.38 -8.56 -25.41
N ALA A 31 -4.60 -8.98 -25.75
CA ALA A 31 -5.75 -8.80 -24.87
C ALA A 31 -5.38 -9.60 -23.61
N HIS A 32 -4.57 -9.00 -22.76
CA HIS A 32 -4.45 -9.42 -21.38
C HIS A 32 -5.88 -9.29 -20.85
N GLN A 33 -6.60 -10.40 -20.79
CA GLN A 33 -7.74 -10.49 -19.91
C GLN A 33 -7.15 -10.34 -18.52
N ILE A 34 -6.97 -9.10 -18.09
CA ILE A 34 -6.89 -8.76 -16.68
C ILE A 34 -8.26 -9.24 -16.20
N ASN A 35 -8.28 -10.43 -15.58
CA ASN A 35 -9.44 -10.86 -14.83
C ASN A 35 -9.84 -9.65 -14.01
N ASP A 36 -11.11 -9.23 -14.12
CA ASP A 36 -11.71 -8.04 -13.49
C ASP A 36 -11.70 -8.06 -11.95
N THR A 37 -10.77 -8.80 -11.35
CA THR A 37 -10.51 -8.73 -9.92
C THR A 37 -9.78 -7.42 -9.67
N SER A 38 -10.55 -6.36 -9.44
CA SER A 38 -9.95 -5.06 -9.15
C SER A 38 -9.03 -5.19 -7.93
N ILE A 39 -7.94 -4.42 -7.92
CA ILE A 39 -7.02 -4.36 -6.77
C ILE A 39 -7.80 -4.15 -5.46
N SER A 40 -8.87 -3.35 -5.51
CA SER A 40 -9.75 -3.12 -4.36
C SER A 40 -10.37 -4.41 -3.81
N GLN A 41 -10.80 -5.35 -4.67
CA GLN A 41 -11.35 -6.64 -4.22
C GLN A 41 -10.28 -7.52 -3.55
N MET A 42 -9.04 -7.47 -4.02
CA MET A 42 -7.93 -8.19 -3.39
C MET A 42 -7.56 -7.61 -2.02
N LEU A 43 -7.71 -6.30 -1.85
CA LEU A 43 -7.34 -5.60 -0.63
C LEU A 43 -8.44 -5.64 0.45
N GLN A 44 -9.71 -5.71 0.07
CA GLN A 44 -10.85 -5.71 1.01
C GLN A 44 -10.68 -6.66 2.20
N PRO A 45 -10.27 -7.94 2.04
CA PRO A 45 -10.17 -8.86 3.17
C PRO A 45 -8.98 -8.57 4.11
N ILE A 46 -7.96 -7.86 3.64
CA ILE A 46 -6.74 -7.57 4.43
C ILE A 46 -6.76 -6.17 5.04
N MET A 47 -7.52 -5.23 4.48
CA MET A 47 -7.60 -3.86 5.02
C MET A 47 -7.99 -3.82 6.52
N PRO A 48 -8.93 -4.63 7.04
CA PRO A 48 -9.26 -4.62 8.46
C PRO A 48 -8.10 -4.98 9.39
N ALA A 49 -7.05 -5.64 8.88
CA ALA A 49 -5.86 -5.96 9.66
C ALA A 49 -4.89 -4.76 9.80
N VAL A 50 -5.03 -3.72 8.99
CA VAL A 50 -4.18 -2.52 9.04
C VAL A 50 -4.79 -1.50 9.98
N VAL A 51 -4.01 -1.07 10.97
CA VAL A 51 -4.45 -0.22 12.07
C VAL A 51 -3.62 1.06 12.15
N ASN A 52 -4.18 2.09 12.77
CA ASN A 52 -3.41 3.25 13.20
C ASN A 52 -2.80 3.00 14.58
N VAL A 53 -1.56 3.41 14.76
CA VAL A 53 -0.85 3.41 16.04
C VAL A 53 -0.54 4.84 16.42
N SER A 54 -1.15 5.34 17.48
CA SER A 54 -0.90 6.65 18.04
C SER A 54 -0.19 6.52 19.39
N VAL A 55 0.85 7.33 19.59
CA VAL A 55 1.63 7.32 20.80
C VAL A 55 1.71 8.72 21.39
N GLN A 56 1.72 8.77 22.70
CA GLN A 56 1.98 9.98 23.46
C GLN A 56 3.13 9.73 24.42
N GLY A 57 4.01 10.70 24.55
CA GLY A 57 5.16 10.59 25.43
C GLY A 57 5.68 11.96 25.84
N ASP A 58 6.70 11.97 26.71
CA ASP A 58 7.36 13.20 27.12
C ASP A 58 8.69 13.34 26.39
N ILE A 59 8.99 14.57 26.01
CA ILE A 59 10.29 14.92 25.45
C ILE A 59 11.33 14.90 26.59
N PRO A 60 12.37 14.08 26.50
CA PRO A 60 13.43 14.06 27.50
C PRO A 60 14.06 15.46 27.69
N LEU A 61 14.28 15.87 28.93
CA LEU A 61 14.81 17.20 29.26
C LEU A 61 16.15 17.52 28.56
N ASN A 62 16.97 16.52 28.32
CA ASN A 62 18.25 16.65 27.62
C ASN A 62 18.13 16.86 26.09
N GLN A 63 16.93 16.70 25.53
CA GLN A 63 16.64 16.95 24.11
C GLN A 63 15.88 18.26 23.89
N LEU A 64 15.54 18.95 24.98
CA LEU A 64 14.91 20.26 24.89
C LEU A 64 15.98 21.32 24.60
N PRO A 65 15.75 22.23 23.64
CA PRO A 65 16.63 23.38 23.46
C PRO A 65 16.59 24.29 24.72
N PRO A 66 17.56 25.20 24.91
CA PRO A 66 17.54 26.12 26.05
C PRO A 66 16.24 26.91 26.14
N PRO A 67 15.68 27.15 27.35
CA PRO A 67 14.42 27.84 27.51
C PRO A 67 14.49 29.28 26.99
N LEU A 68 13.53 29.64 26.12
CA LEU A 68 13.34 31.01 25.69
C LEU A 68 12.47 31.73 26.72
N PRO A 69 12.82 32.95 27.15
CA PRO A 69 12.02 33.70 28.09
C PRO A 69 10.57 33.89 27.64
N GLY A 70 9.61 33.50 28.47
CA GLY A 70 8.19 33.70 28.23
C GLY A 70 7.50 32.66 27.32
N ARG A 71 8.17 31.59 26.87
CA ARG A 71 7.56 30.51 26.08
C ARG A 71 7.65 29.19 26.84
N PRO A 72 6.49 28.59 27.25
CA PRO A 72 6.51 27.22 27.77
C PRO A 72 6.90 26.23 26.68
N TYR A 73 7.75 25.27 27.00
CA TYR A 73 8.07 24.16 26.09
C TYR A 73 6.95 23.14 26.06
N PRO A 74 6.59 22.62 24.89
CA PRO A 74 5.80 21.42 24.82
C PRO A 74 6.61 20.28 25.45
N ARG A 75 6.18 19.79 26.61
CA ARG A 75 6.80 18.65 27.28
C ARG A 75 6.31 17.32 26.73
N HIS A 76 5.26 17.35 25.93
CA HIS A 76 4.63 16.18 25.38
C HIS A 76 4.81 16.17 23.87
N PHE A 77 4.99 14.98 23.33
CA PHE A 77 4.93 14.75 21.90
C PHE A 77 3.83 13.74 21.59
N GLU A 78 3.31 13.84 20.39
CA GLU A 78 2.44 12.84 19.75
C GLU A 78 3.13 12.35 18.50
N SER A 79 3.08 11.04 18.27
CA SER A 79 3.53 10.42 17.04
C SER A 79 2.47 9.45 16.56
N MET A 80 2.34 9.32 15.27
CA MET A 80 1.39 8.41 14.65
C MET A 80 2.09 7.58 13.58
N GLY A 81 1.63 6.36 13.43
CA GLY A 81 2.12 5.43 12.42
C GLY A 81 1.07 4.38 12.10
N SER A 82 1.49 3.39 11.36
CA SER A 82 0.66 2.25 11.00
C SER A 82 1.13 1.00 11.74
N GLY A 83 0.20 0.07 11.94
CA GLY A 83 0.48 -1.26 12.43
C GLY A 83 -0.33 -2.30 11.66
N VAL A 84 0.02 -3.55 11.84
CA VAL A 84 -0.69 -4.67 11.23
C VAL A 84 -0.96 -5.77 12.25
N ILE A 85 -2.19 -6.23 12.33
CA ILE A 85 -2.60 -7.34 13.20
C ILE A 85 -2.09 -8.64 12.57
N ILE A 86 -1.23 -9.37 13.27
CA ILE A 86 -0.64 -10.63 12.81
C ILE A 86 -1.24 -11.84 13.50
N ASP A 87 -1.86 -11.66 14.67
CA ASP A 87 -2.58 -12.70 15.39
C ASP A 87 -3.83 -12.12 16.05
N ALA A 88 -5.00 -12.49 15.53
CA ALA A 88 -6.29 -12.02 16.01
C ALA A 88 -6.70 -12.62 17.36
N LYS A 89 -6.18 -13.80 17.70
CA LYS A 89 -6.50 -14.51 18.97
C LYS A 89 -5.67 -13.96 20.12
N ALA A 90 -4.38 -13.72 19.87
CA ALA A 90 -3.47 -13.15 20.88
C ALA A 90 -3.54 -11.61 20.92
N GLY A 91 -4.12 -10.96 19.93
CA GLY A 91 -4.16 -9.50 19.79
C GLY A 91 -2.80 -8.89 19.45
N TYR A 92 -1.95 -9.62 18.71
CA TYR A 92 -0.61 -9.15 18.35
C TYR A 92 -0.63 -8.25 17.12
N ILE A 93 0.09 -7.13 17.23
CA ILE A 93 0.22 -6.10 16.21
C ILE A 93 1.70 -5.80 16.00
N LEU A 94 2.16 -5.86 14.75
CA LEU A 94 3.48 -5.36 14.37
C LEU A 94 3.38 -3.88 13.97
N THR A 95 4.37 -3.10 14.41
CA THR A 95 4.60 -1.71 14.00
C THR A 95 6.10 -1.43 13.95
N ASN A 96 6.50 -0.24 13.57
CA ASN A 96 7.91 0.13 13.59
C ASN A 96 8.37 0.57 14.99
N ALA A 97 9.63 0.25 15.33
CA ALA A 97 10.20 0.61 16.63
C ALA A 97 10.33 2.13 16.80
N HIS A 98 10.63 2.86 15.71
CA HIS A 98 10.71 4.32 15.76
C HIS A 98 9.37 4.98 16.08
N VAL A 99 8.22 4.39 15.67
CA VAL A 99 6.88 4.92 15.96
C VAL A 99 6.61 4.94 17.47
N ILE A 100 7.05 3.90 18.19
CA ILE A 100 6.77 3.74 19.63
C ILE A 100 7.91 4.24 20.53
N ARG A 101 8.94 4.86 19.93
CA ARG A 101 10.09 5.36 20.70
C ARG A 101 9.64 6.39 21.74
N ALA A 102 10.08 6.21 22.98
CA ALA A 102 9.74 7.05 24.14
C ALA A 102 8.23 7.18 24.43
N ALA A 103 7.40 6.27 23.93
CA ALA A 103 5.98 6.23 24.19
C ALA A 103 5.70 5.95 25.67
N LYS A 104 4.86 6.76 26.30
CA LYS A 104 4.25 6.50 27.61
C LYS A 104 2.90 5.80 27.46
N THR A 105 2.16 6.21 26.45
CA THR A 105 0.86 5.63 26.11
C THR A 105 0.84 5.27 24.64
N ILE A 106 0.36 4.06 24.36
CA ILE A 106 0.18 3.55 23.00
C ILE A 106 -1.29 3.23 22.80
N THR A 107 -1.87 3.78 21.77
CA THR A 107 -3.27 3.59 21.39
C THR A 107 -3.33 3.02 19.97
N VAL A 108 -4.17 2.02 19.77
CA VAL A 108 -4.42 1.40 18.46
C VAL A 108 -5.86 1.69 18.06
N THR A 109 -6.04 2.27 16.88
CA THR A 109 -7.37 2.50 16.28
C THR A 109 -7.53 1.58 15.07
N LEU A 110 -8.57 0.75 15.09
CA LEU A 110 -8.91 -0.14 14.00
C LEU A 110 -9.59 0.62 12.86
N SER A 111 -9.68 -0.01 11.69
CA SER A 111 -10.37 0.55 10.52
C SER A 111 -11.86 0.81 10.72
N ASP A 112 -12.49 0.12 11.67
CA ASP A 112 -13.90 0.31 12.06
C ASP A 112 -14.11 1.36 13.16
N GLY A 113 -13.03 2.06 13.57
CA GLY A 113 -13.06 3.13 14.57
C GLY A 113 -12.94 2.66 16.01
N ARG A 114 -12.87 1.35 16.29
CA ARG A 114 -12.62 0.86 17.66
C ARG A 114 -11.23 1.24 18.13
N VAL A 115 -11.14 1.67 19.38
CA VAL A 115 -9.90 2.16 19.99
C VAL A 115 -9.48 1.26 21.15
N PHE A 116 -8.22 0.87 21.17
CA PHE A 116 -7.63 -0.01 22.17
C PHE A 116 -6.37 0.60 22.76
N LYS A 117 -6.22 0.47 24.07
CA LYS A 117 -4.93 0.70 24.72
C LYS A 117 -4.02 -0.49 24.41
N ALA A 118 -2.82 -0.23 23.91
CA ALA A 118 -1.84 -1.26 23.61
C ALA A 118 -0.69 -1.28 24.62
N MET A 119 -0.12 -2.46 24.79
CA MET A 119 1.10 -2.63 25.58
C MET A 119 2.24 -3.10 24.67
N LEU A 120 3.43 -2.59 24.92
CA LEU A 120 4.64 -3.06 24.25
C LEU A 120 5.00 -4.45 24.76
N LYS A 121 5.06 -5.42 23.87
CA LYS A 121 5.46 -6.80 24.14
C LYS A 121 6.96 -7.02 23.93
N GLY A 122 7.51 -6.39 22.89
CA GLY A 122 8.93 -6.42 22.53
C GLY A 122 9.24 -5.43 21.44
N SER A 123 10.51 -5.06 21.34
CA SER A 123 11.00 -4.15 20.30
C SER A 123 12.44 -4.49 19.94
N ASP A 124 12.72 -4.44 18.65
CA ASP A 124 14.06 -4.53 18.08
C ASP A 124 14.35 -3.28 17.27
N PRO A 125 15.08 -2.30 17.84
CA PRO A 125 15.45 -1.07 17.15
C PRO A 125 16.37 -1.30 15.95
N ALA A 126 17.14 -2.40 15.93
CA ALA A 126 18.07 -2.67 14.83
C ALA A 126 17.35 -3.06 13.54
N SER A 127 16.23 -3.80 13.66
CA SER A 127 15.36 -4.14 12.53
C SER A 127 14.19 -3.18 12.37
N ASP A 128 14.09 -2.16 13.23
CA ASP A 128 12.96 -1.22 13.30
C ASP A 128 11.60 -1.91 13.45
N ILE A 129 11.53 -2.97 14.26
CA ILE A 129 10.30 -3.74 14.51
C ILE A 129 9.89 -3.62 15.98
N ALA A 130 8.60 -3.45 16.22
CA ALA A 130 7.98 -3.54 17.54
C ALA A 130 6.72 -4.41 17.50
N LEU A 131 6.54 -5.21 18.55
CA LEU A 131 5.37 -6.03 18.79
C LEU A 131 4.53 -5.42 19.90
N LEU A 132 3.29 -5.08 19.58
CA LEU A 132 2.30 -4.61 20.51
C LEU A 132 1.28 -5.71 20.79
N VAL A 133 0.58 -5.59 21.93
CA VAL A 133 -0.56 -6.45 22.27
C VAL A 133 -1.73 -5.59 22.72
N ILE A 134 -2.91 -5.92 22.21
CA ILE A 134 -4.21 -5.38 22.63
C ILE A 134 -5.11 -6.51 23.13
N THR A 135 -6.16 -6.18 23.87
CA THR A 135 -7.19 -7.16 24.25
C THR A 135 -7.95 -7.61 23.00
N PRO A 136 -7.96 -8.93 22.67
CA PRO A 136 -8.63 -9.43 21.47
C PRO A 136 -10.15 -9.19 21.54
N ASN A 137 -10.70 -8.62 20.45
CA ASN A 137 -12.15 -8.43 20.32
C ASN A 137 -12.50 -8.37 18.84
N HIS A 138 -12.93 -9.48 18.25
CA HIS A 138 -13.31 -9.58 16.83
C HIS A 138 -12.27 -8.93 15.89
N LEU A 139 -11.01 -9.32 16.03
CA LEU A 139 -9.90 -8.81 15.22
C LEU A 139 -9.76 -9.63 13.94
N THR A 140 -9.26 -9.00 12.89
CA THR A 140 -8.86 -9.64 11.64
C THR A 140 -7.34 -9.60 11.55
N ALA A 141 -6.69 -10.77 11.41
CA ALA A 141 -5.25 -10.84 11.20
C ALA A 141 -4.93 -10.92 9.71
N ILE A 142 -3.80 -10.33 9.31
CA ILE A 142 -3.29 -10.47 7.95
C ILE A 142 -2.70 -11.88 7.75
N PRO A 143 -2.96 -12.55 6.61
CA PRO A 143 -2.24 -13.77 6.28
C PRO A 143 -0.77 -13.45 5.99
N LEU A 144 0.13 -14.17 6.65
CA LEU A 144 1.57 -14.00 6.42
C LEU A 144 1.99 -14.72 5.14
N GLY A 145 2.68 -14.03 4.27
CA GLY A 145 3.27 -14.56 3.05
C GLY A 145 4.72 -15.03 3.25
N ASN A 146 5.29 -15.59 2.19
CA ASN A 146 6.71 -15.93 2.13
C ASN A 146 7.41 -15.01 1.11
N SER A 147 8.27 -14.12 1.62
CA SER A 147 9.01 -13.16 0.79
C SER A 147 10.05 -13.81 -0.13
N ASP A 148 10.48 -15.05 0.16
CA ASP A 148 11.43 -15.78 -0.70
C ASP A 148 10.82 -16.16 -2.05
N ASN A 149 9.49 -16.20 -2.14
CA ASN A 149 8.77 -16.48 -3.37
C ASN A 149 8.61 -15.25 -4.28
N LEU A 150 8.91 -14.04 -3.78
CA LEU A 150 8.78 -12.81 -4.56
C LEU A 150 9.80 -12.77 -5.71
N LYS A 151 9.34 -12.28 -6.85
CA LYS A 151 10.16 -12.09 -8.06
C LYS A 151 10.14 -10.62 -8.48
N VAL A 152 11.21 -10.21 -9.17
CA VAL A 152 11.21 -8.90 -9.83
C VAL A 152 10.11 -8.88 -10.89
N GLY A 153 9.28 -7.86 -10.86
CA GLY A 153 8.10 -7.73 -11.72
C GLY A 153 6.78 -8.10 -11.05
N ASP A 154 6.81 -8.75 -9.88
CA ASP A 154 5.58 -9.05 -9.14
C ASP A 154 4.89 -7.76 -8.68
N PHE A 155 3.56 -7.79 -8.73
CA PHE A 155 2.75 -6.71 -8.19
C PHE A 155 2.85 -6.67 -6.67
N VAL A 156 3.05 -5.46 -6.13
CA VAL A 156 3.13 -5.21 -4.69
C VAL A 156 2.27 -4.02 -4.31
N ALA A 157 1.71 -4.04 -3.12
CA ALA A 157 0.98 -2.93 -2.55
C ALA A 157 1.49 -2.64 -1.12
N ALA A 158 1.69 -1.37 -0.83
CA ALA A 158 1.93 -0.90 0.52
C ALA A 158 0.64 -0.28 1.07
N ILE A 159 0.25 -0.69 2.26
CA ILE A 159 -0.96 -0.21 2.93
C ILE A 159 -0.57 0.37 4.28
N GLY A 160 -1.05 1.57 4.55
CA GLY A 160 -0.86 2.23 5.84
C GLY A 160 -2.11 2.99 6.29
N ASN A 161 -2.13 3.35 7.57
CA ASN A 161 -3.15 4.22 8.16
C ASN A 161 -2.49 5.25 9.10
N PRO A 162 -1.55 6.07 8.58
CA PRO A 162 -0.68 6.90 9.44
C PRO A 162 -1.43 7.99 10.19
N PHE A 163 -2.60 8.41 9.74
CA PHE A 163 -3.37 9.51 10.37
C PHE A 163 -4.68 9.04 11.02
N GLY A 164 -5.02 7.75 10.96
CA GLY A 164 -6.26 7.21 11.54
C GLY A 164 -7.55 7.66 10.84
N LEU A 165 -7.44 8.47 9.79
CA LEU A 165 -8.60 9.03 9.07
C LEU A 165 -9.07 8.13 7.92
N ASN A 166 -8.11 7.60 7.16
CA ASN A 166 -8.34 6.67 6.04
C ASN A 166 -7.09 5.85 5.77
N GLN A 167 -7.27 4.62 5.32
CA GLN A 167 -6.17 3.79 4.87
C GLN A 167 -5.66 4.28 3.50
N THR A 168 -4.35 4.44 3.39
CA THR A 168 -3.68 4.80 2.15
C THR A 168 -3.09 3.56 1.52
N VAL A 169 -3.34 3.36 0.24
CA VAL A 169 -2.79 2.25 -0.54
C VAL A 169 -1.92 2.82 -1.65
N THR A 170 -0.69 2.36 -1.73
CA THR A 170 0.22 2.63 -2.84
C THR A 170 0.59 1.30 -3.48
N SER A 171 0.53 1.20 -4.80
CA SER A 171 0.83 -0.03 -5.52
C SER A 171 1.95 0.18 -6.54
N GLY A 172 2.60 -0.90 -6.90
CA GLY A 172 3.68 -0.90 -7.87
C GLY A 172 4.15 -2.31 -8.21
N ILE A 173 5.35 -2.41 -8.74
CA ILE A 173 6.03 -3.67 -9.04
C ILE A 173 7.33 -3.78 -8.27
N GLY A 174 7.69 -4.98 -7.85
CA GLY A 174 8.98 -5.28 -7.25
C GLY A 174 10.10 -5.05 -8.27
N ARG A 175 10.96 -4.04 -8.06
CA ARG A 175 12.05 -3.70 -9.01
C ARG A 175 13.36 -4.39 -8.69
N ALA A 176 13.60 -4.68 -7.43
CA ALA A 176 14.78 -5.37 -6.96
C ALA A 176 14.48 -6.06 -5.62
N LEU A 177 15.09 -7.21 -5.42
CA LEU A 177 14.98 -8.00 -4.20
C LEU A 177 16.36 -8.07 -3.52
N GLN A 178 16.38 -8.38 -2.22
CA GLN A 178 17.61 -8.65 -1.44
C GLN A 178 18.66 -7.54 -1.51
N ARG A 179 18.27 -6.28 -1.46
CA ARG A 179 19.23 -5.18 -1.32
C ARG A 179 19.75 -5.14 0.10
N THR A 180 21.03 -5.45 0.27
CA THR A 180 21.77 -5.26 1.51
C THR A 180 22.51 -3.92 1.48
N GLY A 181 22.76 -3.31 2.66
CA GLY A 181 23.55 -2.08 2.76
C GLY A 181 22.77 -0.78 2.59
N LEU A 182 21.43 -0.81 2.64
CA LEU A 182 20.62 0.40 2.80
C LEU A 182 20.52 0.71 4.29
N SER A 183 21.22 1.76 4.76
CA SER A 183 21.00 2.30 6.10
C SER A 183 19.59 2.88 6.18
N ILE A 184 18.80 2.45 7.17
CA ILE A 184 17.55 3.09 7.54
C ILE A 184 17.95 4.23 8.48
N GLU A 185 18.03 5.46 7.95
CA GLU A 185 18.22 6.67 8.75
C GLU A 185 16.86 7.21 9.22
#